data_13e0525b436f8dd9dcd48d5d05a6121f
#
_entry.id   13e0525b436f8dd9dcd48d5d05a6121f
#
_cell.length_a   1.000
_cell.length_b   1.000
_cell.length_c   1.000
_cell.angle_alpha   90.00
_cell.angle_beta   90.00
_cell.angle_gamma   90.00
#
_symmetry.space_group_name_H-M   'P 1'
#
loop_
_entity.id
_entity.type
_entity.pdbx_description
1 polymer ?
#
loop_
_entity_poly.entity_id
_entity_poly.type
_entity_poly.pdbx_seq_one_letter_code
_entity_poly.pdbx_strand_id
1 'polypeptide(L)'
;MGKVDKQKEDLLKHTEESLYEGLSVIHDGARVGDIGYMVSKCANKYHLGVVKELVGHGVGREVHEMPDVPNYGKQNTGPLLKKGMVIAVEPMLNSGTADIYELDDEWTIVTADLKPSAHFEHTVLVTEDGYEILTKRWENGKRRCNWIRRESCWNFTKC
;
A
#
# COMPACT_ATOMS: atom_id res chain seq x y z
N MET A 1 -2.90 -0.93 24.44
CA MET A 1 -3.21 -0.04 23.31
C MET A 1 -4.40 0.82 23.71
N GLY A 2 -4.37 2.15 23.42
CA GLY A 2 -5.46 3.07 23.75
C GLY A 2 -6.67 2.89 22.84
N LYS A 3 -7.81 3.46 23.23
CA LYS A 3 -8.98 3.59 22.37
C LYS A 3 -8.70 4.65 21.29
N VAL A 4 -8.97 4.34 20.04
CA VAL A 4 -8.96 5.30 18.93
C VAL A 4 -10.41 5.62 18.54
N ASP A 5 -10.62 6.78 17.90
CA ASP A 5 -11.94 7.12 17.40
C ASP A 5 -12.34 6.25 16.19
N LYS A 6 -13.65 6.16 15.96
CA LYS A 6 -14.23 5.31 14.91
C LYS A 6 -13.70 5.65 13.51
N GLN A 7 -13.48 6.92 13.21
CA GLN A 7 -12.99 7.37 11.91
C GLN A 7 -11.59 6.81 11.62
N LYS A 8 -10.69 6.81 12.61
CA LYS A 8 -9.34 6.25 12.47
C LYS A 8 -9.37 4.72 12.36
N GLU A 9 -10.26 4.05 13.11
CA GLU A 9 -10.44 2.60 12.99
C GLU A 9 -10.92 2.22 11.58
N ASP A 10 -11.88 2.95 11.03
CA ASP A 10 -12.41 2.72 9.70
C ASP A 10 -11.34 3.00 8.63
N LEU A 11 -10.56 4.10 8.78
CA LEU A 11 -9.45 4.39 7.87
C LEU A 11 -8.44 3.23 7.84
N LEU A 12 -7.98 2.75 9.01
CA LEU A 12 -7.05 1.63 9.09
C LEU A 12 -7.60 0.39 8.41
N LYS A 13 -8.85 0.03 8.75
CA LYS A 13 -9.51 -1.15 8.18
C LYS A 13 -9.62 -1.07 6.65
N HIS A 14 -10.04 0.07 6.12
CA HIS A 14 -10.25 0.23 4.68
C HIS A 14 -8.95 0.38 3.90
N THR A 15 -7.91 0.93 4.51
CA THR A 15 -6.57 0.94 3.90
C THR A 15 -6.01 -0.48 3.80
N GLU A 16 -6.22 -1.29 4.85
CA GLU A 16 -5.88 -2.72 4.82
C GLU A 16 -6.66 -3.47 3.74
N GLU A 17 -7.98 -3.30 3.71
CA GLU A 17 -8.84 -3.90 2.70
C GLU A 17 -8.33 -3.55 1.29
N SER A 18 -7.95 -2.29 1.07
CA SER A 18 -7.43 -1.85 -0.23
C SER A 18 -6.13 -2.54 -0.62
N LEU A 19 -5.22 -2.80 0.34
CA LEU A 19 -4.00 -3.56 0.10
C LEU A 19 -4.34 -4.98 -0.40
N TYR A 20 -5.20 -5.71 0.32
CA TYR A 20 -5.56 -7.08 -0.09
C TYR A 20 -6.36 -7.13 -1.39
N GLU A 21 -7.20 -6.14 -1.68
CA GLU A 21 -7.85 -6.01 -2.99
C GLU A 21 -6.80 -5.84 -4.10
N GLY A 22 -5.79 -4.99 -3.90
CA GLY A 22 -4.67 -4.83 -4.83
C GLY A 22 -3.86 -6.11 -5.00
N LEU A 23 -3.59 -6.84 -3.92
CA LEU A 23 -2.87 -8.12 -3.98
C LEU A 23 -3.65 -9.21 -4.73
N SER A 24 -4.98 -9.21 -4.65
CA SER A 24 -5.84 -10.28 -5.19
C SER A 24 -5.73 -10.47 -6.71
N VAL A 25 -5.20 -9.49 -7.44
CA VAL A 25 -5.05 -9.55 -8.91
C VAL A 25 -3.63 -9.88 -9.36
N ILE A 26 -2.71 -10.15 -8.42
CA ILE A 26 -1.31 -10.45 -8.72
C ILE A 26 -1.15 -11.91 -9.14
N HIS A 27 -0.62 -12.11 -10.35
CA HIS A 27 -0.20 -13.41 -10.90
C HIS A 27 0.75 -13.17 -12.08
N ASP A 28 1.36 -14.22 -12.62
CA ASP A 28 2.16 -14.12 -13.84
C ASP A 28 1.29 -13.62 -15.02
N GLY A 29 1.73 -12.57 -15.70
CA GLY A 29 1.00 -11.94 -16.80
C GLY A 29 0.00 -10.85 -16.39
N ALA A 30 -0.30 -10.66 -15.11
CA ALA A 30 -1.05 -9.48 -14.64
C ALA A 30 -0.26 -8.19 -14.89
N ARG A 31 -0.91 -7.04 -14.80
CA ARG A 31 -0.26 -5.75 -14.99
C ARG A 31 -0.29 -4.91 -13.72
N VAL A 32 0.73 -4.09 -13.55
CA VAL A 32 0.83 -3.18 -12.39
C VAL A 32 -0.40 -2.27 -12.27
N GLY A 33 -0.97 -1.81 -13.41
CA GLY A 33 -2.18 -1.00 -13.40
C GLY A 33 -3.43 -1.70 -12.85
N ASP A 34 -3.45 -3.05 -12.86
CA ASP A 34 -4.54 -3.82 -12.26
C ASP A 34 -4.53 -3.69 -10.73
N ILE A 35 -3.33 -3.69 -10.12
CA ILE A 35 -3.14 -3.48 -8.68
C ILE A 35 -3.69 -2.10 -8.29
N GLY A 36 -3.19 -1.04 -8.93
CA GLY A 36 -3.62 0.34 -8.64
C GLY A 36 -5.11 0.57 -8.90
N TYR A 37 -5.68 -0.08 -9.90
CA TYR A 37 -7.13 -0.05 -10.15
C TYR A 37 -7.92 -0.63 -8.97
N MET A 38 -7.54 -1.79 -8.45
CA MET A 38 -8.24 -2.44 -7.33
C MET A 38 -8.09 -1.64 -6.04
N VAL A 39 -6.88 -1.13 -5.75
CA VAL A 39 -6.63 -0.24 -4.60
C VAL A 39 -7.53 1.00 -4.68
N SER A 40 -7.50 1.73 -5.79
CA SER A 40 -8.30 2.96 -5.94
C SER A 40 -9.80 2.70 -5.98
N LYS A 41 -10.25 1.58 -6.54
CA LYS A 41 -11.65 1.15 -6.50
C LYS A 41 -12.14 0.92 -5.06
N CYS A 42 -11.32 0.26 -4.24
CA CYS A 42 -11.62 0.06 -2.83
C CYS A 42 -11.65 1.38 -2.07
N ALA A 43 -10.65 2.25 -2.25
CA ALA A 43 -10.60 3.57 -1.63
C ALA A 43 -11.82 4.44 -1.98
N ASN A 44 -12.22 4.46 -3.25
CA ASN A 44 -13.38 5.21 -3.73
C ASN A 44 -14.70 4.75 -3.09
N LYS A 45 -14.86 3.45 -2.83
CA LYS A 45 -16.02 2.88 -2.12
C LYS A 45 -16.20 3.52 -0.75
N TYR A 46 -15.11 3.92 -0.10
CA TYR A 46 -15.10 4.50 1.24
C TYR A 46 -14.81 6.00 1.25
N HIS A 47 -14.81 6.65 0.07
CA HIS A 47 -14.53 8.08 -0.10
C HIS A 47 -13.18 8.52 0.49
N LEU A 48 -12.15 7.67 0.38
CA LEU A 48 -10.79 7.95 0.84
C LEU A 48 -9.93 8.51 -0.30
N GLY A 49 -9.09 9.49 0.02
CA GLY A 49 -8.10 10.03 -0.90
C GLY A 49 -6.97 9.04 -1.11
N VAL A 50 -6.60 8.78 -2.38
CA VAL A 50 -5.45 7.91 -2.72
C VAL A 50 -4.24 8.79 -3.00
N VAL A 51 -3.18 8.65 -2.20
CA VAL A 51 -1.90 9.34 -2.43
C VAL A 51 -1.29 8.84 -3.73
N LYS A 52 -0.84 9.78 -4.59
CA LYS A 52 -0.34 9.49 -5.94
C LYS A 52 1.16 9.69 -6.08
N GLU A 53 1.74 10.53 -5.25
CA GLU A 53 3.15 10.92 -5.29
C GLU A 53 4.07 9.85 -4.72
N LEU A 54 3.52 9.00 -3.85
CA LEU A 54 4.21 7.88 -3.23
C LEU A 54 3.63 6.58 -3.75
N VAL A 55 4.52 5.72 -4.24
CA VAL A 55 4.14 4.48 -4.92
C VAL A 55 4.95 3.30 -4.42
N GLY A 56 4.41 2.11 -4.55
CA GLY A 56 5.17 0.88 -4.36
C GLY A 56 6.20 0.67 -5.46
N HIS A 57 7.00 -0.36 -5.34
CA HIS A 57 8.17 -0.55 -6.20
C HIS A 57 8.59 -2.02 -6.31
N GLY A 58 9.42 -2.32 -7.29
CA GLY A 58 10.17 -3.58 -7.33
C GLY A 58 11.16 -3.67 -6.17
N VAL A 59 11.47 -4.90 -5.78
CA VAL A 59 12.47 -5.22 -4.74
C VAL A 59 13.42 -6.25 -5.28
N GLY A 60 14.73 -6.01 -5.17
CA GLY A 60 15.74 -6.92 -5.68
C GLY A 60 17.07 -6.73 -4.96
N ARG A 61 18.11 -6.37 -5.69
CA ARG A 61 19.42 -6.05 -5.09
C ARG A 61 19.36 -4.76 -4.29
N GLU A 62 18.59 -3.81 -4.83
CA GLU A 62 18.28 -2.56 -4.14
C GLU A 62 16.89 -2.65 -3.48
N VAL A 63 16.67 -1.80 -2.49
CA VAL A 63 15.36 -1.72 -1.81
C VAL A 63 14.29 -1.23 -2.79
N HIS A 64 14.63 -0.27 -3.65
CA HIS A 64 13.74 0.31 -4.64
C HIS A 64 14.26 0.01 -6.04
N GLU A 65 13.55 -0.80 -6.78
CA GLU A 65 13.81 -1.13 -8.18
C GLU A 65 12.53 -0.98 -9.03
N MET A 66 12.70 -0.95 -10.34
CA MET A 66 11.55 -1.05 -11.24
C MET A 66 10.85 -2.43 -11.13
N PRO A 67 9.53 -2.51 -11.36
CA PRO A 67 8.66 -1.42 -11.77
C PRO A 67 8.13 -0.60 -10.59
N ASP A 68 7.76 0.67 -10.84
CA ASP A 68 6.89 1.41 -9.93
C ASP A 68 5.53 0.71 -9.84
N VAL A 69 4.93 0.71 -8.63
CA VAL A 69 3.63 0.08 -8.34
C VAL A 69 2.66 1.13 -7.77
N PRO A 70 2.07 1.98 -8.62
CA PRO A 70 1.14 3.02 -8.17
C PRO A 70 -0.11 2.45 -7.50
N ASN A 71 -0.61 3.18 -6.50
CA ASN A 71 -1.86 2.87 -5.79
C ASN A 71 -3.13 3.29 -6.57
N TYR A 72 -2.96 3.70 -7.81
CA TYR A 72 -4.02 4.07 -8.76
C TYR A 72 -3.66 3.57 -10.14
N GLY A 73 -4.68 3.42 -11.01
CA GLY A 73 -4.41 2.93 -12.35
C GLY A 73 -5.66 2.58 -13.12
N LYS A 74 -5.42 2.04 -14.31
CA LYS A 74 -6.45 1.47 -15.19
C LYS A 74 -6.16 0.01 -15.42
N GLN A 75 -7.20 -0.81 -15.50
CA GLN A 75 -7.06 -2.23 -15.83
C GLN A 75 -6.32 -2.44 -17.14
N ASN A 76 -5.54 -3.50 -17.18
CA ASN A 76 -4.76 -3.94 -18.35
C ASN A 76 -3.71 -2.91 -18.82
N THR A 77 -3.19 -2.06 -17.91
CA THR A 77 -2.15 -1.06 -18.23
C THR A 77 -0.89 -1.25 -17.39
N GLY A 78 0.18 -0.59 -17.82
CA GLY A 78 1.47 -0.63 -17.13
C GLY A 78 2.29 -1.89 -17.42
N PRO A 79 3.44 -2.03 -16.75
CA PRO A 79 4.34 -3.17 -16.89
C PRO A 79 3.66 -4.51 -16.58
N LEU A 80 4.07 -5.57 -17.29
CA LEU A 80 3.66 -6.93 -16.99
C LEU A 80 4.41 -7.45 -15.77
N LEU A 81 3.68 -8.04 -14.85
CA LEU A 81 4.25 -8.84 -13.76
C LEU A 81 4.67 -10.20 -14.31
N LYS A 82 5.82 -10.68 -13.87
CA LYS A 82 6.34 -12.00 -14.23
C LYS A 82 6.63 -12.81 -12.97
N LYS A 83 6.36 -14.09 -13.04
CA LYS A 83 6.75 -15.06 -12.02
C LYS A 83 8.21 -14.86 -11.60
N GLY A 84 8.46 -14.79 -10.31
CA GLY A 84 9.77 -14.53 -9.72
C GLY A 84 10.06 -13.05 -9.42
N MET A 85 9.23 -12.10 -9.89
CA MET A 85 9.34 -10.71 -9.46
C MET A 85 8.95 -10.57 -8.00
N VAL A 86 9.67 -9.71 -7.28
CA VAL A 86 9.33 -9.29 -5.92
C VAL A 86 8.97 -7.81 -5.98
N ILE A 87 7.81 -7.46 -5.45
CA ILE A 87 7.30 -6.09 -5.45
C ILE A 87 6.76 -5.70 -4.08
N ALA A 88 6.89 -4.43 -3.71
CA ALA A 88 6.21 -3.81 -2.60
C ALA A 88 4.88 -3.22 -3.09
N VAL A 89 3.78 -3.57 -2.42
CA VAL A 89 2.45 -2.98 -2.63
C VAL A 89 2.08 -2.26 -1.35
N GLU A 90 1.92 -0.94 -1.43
CA GLU A 90 1.91 -0.07 -0.26
C GLU A 90 0.90 1.08 -0.37
N PRO A 91 -0.42 0.78 -0.37
CA PRO A 91 -1.43 1.81 -0.45
C PRO A 91 -1.37 2.78 0.73
N MET A 92 -1.44 4.06 0.38
CA MET A 92 -1.51 5.19 1.29
C MET A 92 -2.83 5.91 1.07
N LEU A 93 -3.72 5.85 2.07
CA LEU A 93 -5.06 6.42 1.97
C LEU A 93 -5.29 7.50 3.03
N ASN A 94 -5.90 8.60 2.60
CA ASN A 94 -6.22 9.75 3.44
C ASN A 94 -7.72 9.80 3.76
N SER A 95 -8.09 10.19 4.98
CA SER A 95 -9.51 10.42 5.36
C SER A 95 -10.15 11.61 4.64
N GLY A 96 -9.38 12.38 3.87
CA GLY A 96 -9.83 13.58 3.16
C GLY A 96 -9.25 13.66 1.75
N THR A 97 -8.58 14.78 1.43
CA THR A 97 -7.96 14.97 0.11
C THR A 97 -6.85 13.94 -0.16
N ALA A 98 -6.64 13.64 -1.43
CA ALA A 98 -5.50 12.83 -1.88
C ALA A 98 -4.17 13.60 -1.78
N ASP A 99 -4.23 14.93 -1.75
CA ASP A 99 -3.07 15.79 -1.85
C ASP A 99 -2.22 15.75 -0.57
N ILE A 100 -0.92 15.76 -0.77
CA ILE A 100 0.09 15.76 0.29
C ILE A 100 1.12 16.86 0.02
N TYR A 101 1.89 17.24 1.03
CA TYR A 101 3.05 18.10 0.87
C TYR A 101 4.14 17.72 1.87
N GLU A 102 5.37 18.00 1.50
CA GLU A 102 6.56 17.81 2.31
C GLU A 102 6.80 19.07 3.17
N LEU A 103 7.17 18.87 4.43
CA LEU A 103 7.53 19.96 5.32
C LEU A 103 8.96 20.47 5.07
N ASP A 104 9.30 21.61 5.68
CA ASP A 104 10.62 22.25 5.54
C ASP A 104 11.81 21.39 6.03
N ASP A 105 11.54 20.28 6.71
CA ASP A 105 12.55 19.32 7.15
C ASP A 105 12.99 18.35 6.02
N GLU A 106 12.46 18.50 4.82
CA GLU A 106 12.73 17.67 3.63
C GLU A 106 12.51 16.16 3.87
N TRP A 107 11.62 15.83 4.82
CA TRP A 107 11.39 14.45 5.23
C TRP A 107 9.94 14.14 5.61
N THR A 108 9.31 15.03 6.37
CA THR A 108 7.96 14.80 6.88
C THR A 108 6.92 15.12 5.82
N ILE A 109 6.10 14.12 5.49
CA ILE A 109 4.98 14.28 4.55
C ILE A 109 3.69 14.33 5.35
N VAL A 110 2.84 15.29 5.04
CA VAL A 110 1.54 15.50 5.67
C VAL A 110 0.45 15.63 4.62
N THR A 111 -0.79 15.30 5.01
CA THR A 111 -1.97 15.53 4.16
C THR A 111 -2.28 17.02 4.06
N ALA A 112 -2.68 17.50 2.90
CA ALA A 112 -2.93 18.93 2.67
C ALA A 112 -4.06 19.51 3.54
N ASP A 113 -5.00 18.66 3.96
CA ASP A 113 -6.11 19.04 4.84
C ASP A 113 -5.89 18.65 6.31
N LEU A 114 -4.70 18.20 6.66
CA LEU A 114 -4.28 17.77 8.02
C LEU A 114 -5.14 16.66 8.64
N LYS A 115 -5.91 15.94 7.83
CA LYS A 115 -6.67 14.78 8.29
C LYS A 115 -5.80 13.53 8.35
N PRO A 116 -6.23 12.51 9.12
CA PRO A 116 -5.48 11.26 9.26
C PRO A 116 -5.21 10.59 7.92
N SER A 117 -4.02 10.02 7.80
CA SER A 117 -3.60 9.11 6.73
C SER A 117 -3.26 7.75 7.32
N ALA A 118 -3.37 6.70 6.51
CA ALA A 118 -2.93 5.36 6.86
C ALA A 118 -2.13 4.74 5.71
N HIS A 119 -1.13 3.97 6.07
CA HIS A 119 -0.27 3.22 5.16
C HIS A 119 -0.20 1.76 5.59
N PHE A 120 -0.38 0.86 4.65
CA PHE A 120 -0.15 -0.57 4.83
C PHE A 120 0.69 -1.09 3.67
N GLU A 121 1.58 -2.03 3.97
CA GLU A 121 2.53 -2.55 2.99
C GLU A 121 2.70 -4.06 3.14
N HIS A 122 2.82 -4.72 1.99
CA HIS A 122 3.39 -6.05 1.89
C HIS A 122 4.38 -6.15 0.72
N THR A 123 5.52 -6.77 1.00
CA THR A 123 6.40 -7.29 -0.05
C THR A 123 5.90 -8.66 -0.46
N VAL A 124 5.69 -8.86 -1.76
CA VAL A 124 5.15 -10.10 -2.30
C VAL A 124 6.01 -10.64 -3.43
N LEU A 125 6.10 -11.98 -3.50
CA LEU A 125 6.65 -12.71 -4.63
C LEU A 125 5.52 -13.04 -5.62
N VAL A 126 5.66 -12.69 -6.88
CA VAL A 126 4.75 -13.09 -7.95
C VAL A 126 4.96 -14.56 -8.27
N THR A 127 3.89 -15.36 -8.20
CA THR A 127 3.90 -16.77 -8.58
C THR A 127 3.14 -16.99 -9.89
N GLU A 128 3.07 -18.21 -10.37
CA GLU A 128 2.35 -18.55 -11.62
C GLU A 128 0.85 -18.21 -11.52
N ASP A 129 0.21 -18.66 -10.43
CA ASP A 129 -1.24 -18.58 -10.24
C ASP A 129 -1.65 -17.51 -9.20
N GLY A 130 -0.71 -16.69 -8.69
CA GLY A 130 -1.00 -15.73 -7.64
C GLY A 130 0.23 -15.06 -7.05
N TYR A 131 0.28 -14.96 -5.73
CA TYR A 131 1.38 -14.32 -5.01
C TYR A 131 1.66 -14.99 -3.66
N GLU A 132 2.89 -14.80 -3.16
CA GLU A 132 3.27 -15.15 -1.80
C GLU A 132 3.67 -13.89 -1.04
N ILE A 133 3.08 -13.65 0.15
CA ILE A 133 3.46 -12.53 1.01
C ILE A 133 4.71 -12.89 1.79
N LEU A 134 5.82 -12.18 1.54
CA LEU A 134 7.11 -12.42 2.18
C LEU A 134 7.21 -11.77 3.57
N THR A 135 6.47 -10.68 3.80
CA THR A 135 6.48 -9.89 5.04
C THR A 135 5.41 -10.31 6.06
N LYS A 136 4.85 -11.51 5.94
CA LYS A 136 3.95 -12.06 6.97
C LYS A 136 4.72 -12.41 8.24
N ARG A 137 4.29 -11.86 9.39
CA ARG A 137 4.84 -12.20 10.69
C ARG A 137 4.38 -13.57 11.18
N TRP A 138 5.29 -14.29 11.83
CA TRP A 138 4.96 -15.52 12.54
C TRP A 138 4.50 -15.21 13.96
N GLU A 139 3.27 -15.59 14.31
CA GLU A 139 2.78 -15.60 15.69
C GLU A 139 2.28 -16.99 16.05
N ASN A 140 2.82 -17.56 17.14
CA ASN A 140 2.46 -18.90 17.63
C ASN A 140 2.54 -20.02 16.57
N GLY A 141 3.58 -19.97 15.71
CA GLY A 141 3.76 -20.96 14.64
C GLY A 141 2.86 -20.77 13.41
N LYS A 142 2.08 -19.68 13.36
CA LYS A 142 1.27 -19.29 12.21
C LYS A 142 1.74 -17.94 11.66
N ARG A 143 1.76 -17.78 10.34
CA ARG A 143 2.06 -16.49 9.70
C ARG A 143 0.89 -15.53 9.96
N ARG A 144 1.16 -14.37 10.52
CA ARG A 144 0.20 -13.26 10.64
C ARG A 144 0.76 -12.01 9.99
N CYS A 145 -0.12 -11.19 9.42
CA CYS A 145 0.26 -9.89 8.88
C CYS A 145 0.64 -8.94 10.02
N ASN A 146 1.71 -8.18 9.82
CA ASN A 146 2.13 -7.14 10.76
C ASN A 146 1.50 -5.81 10.41
N TRP A 147 0.99 -5.17 11.43
CA TRP A 147 0.46 -3.81 11.39
C TRP A 147 1.45 -2.86 12.04
N ILE A 148 1.91 -1.86 11.33
CA ILE A 148 2.59 -0.72 11.96
C ILE A 148 1.54 0.37 12.10
N ARG A 149 1.05 0.54 13.35
CA ARG A 149 0.26 1.72 13.73
C ARG A 149 1.21 2.85 14.03
N ARG A 150 1.12 3.97 13.32
CA ARG A 150 1.58 5.26 13.82
C ARG A 150 0.55 6.34 13.50
N GLU A 151 0.27 7.15 14.52
CA GLU A 151 -0.61 8.29 14.45
C GLU A 151 0.10 9.45 13.76
N SER A 152 -0.59 10.09 12.83
CA SER A 152 -0.40 11.44 12.27
C SER A 152 0.97 11.89 11.72
N CYS A 153 2.02 11.11 11.74
CA CYS A 153 3.28 11.45 11.07
C CYS A 153 3.85 10.23 10.36
N TRP A 154 4.19 10.38 9.10
CA TRP A 154 4.93 9.40 8.32
C TRP A 154 6.38 9.35 8.82
N ASN A 155 6.67 8.48 9.78
CA ASN A 155 8.04 8.11 10.06
C ASN A 155 8.31 6.79 9.34
N PHE A 156 8.96 6.85 8.19
CA PHE A 156 9.54 5.69 7.55
C PHE A 156 10.61 5.08 8.46
N THR A 157 10.22 4.19 9.34
CA THR A 157 11.18 3.27 9.94
C THR A 157 11.12 1.98 9.14
N LYS A 158 12.16 1.77 8.34
CA LYS A 158 12.43 0.54 7.62
C LYS A 158 12.29 -0.66 8.56
N CYS A 159 11.54 -1.68 8.12
CA CYS A 159 11.74 -3.04 8.62
C CYS A 159 12.99 -3.64 8.02
#